data_d09f12a2c2b21e62d16445e41f7b451d
#
_entry.id   d09f12a2c2b21e62d16445e41f7b451d
#
_cell.length_a   1.000
_cell.length_b   1.000
_cell.length_c   1.000
_cell.angle_alpha   90.00
_cell.angle_beta   90.00
_cell.angle_gamma   90.00
#
_symmetry.space_group_name_H-M   'P 1'
#
loop_
_entity.id
_entity.type
_entity.pdbx_description
1 polymer ?
#
loop_
_entity_poly.entity_id
_entity_poly.type
_entity_poly.pdbx_seq_one_letter_code
_entity_poly.pdbx_strand_id
1 'polypeptide(L)'
;MDIPQIQIHDAKQKLDQKESLFVDIRDPGSYGQAHIPGAIHLHDGNVQEFLQNIDREKTVVVYCYHGNSSLGATAFLLENGFKNVTSMSGGFEAWRQVYEHESE
;
A
#
# COMPACT_ATOMS: atom_id res chain seq x y z
N MET A 1 -0.37 12.06 16.17
CA MET A 1 0.47 10.88 15.96
C MET A 1 1.10 10.96 14.57
N ASP A 2 2.40 10.75 14.50
CA ASP A 2 3.09 10.71 13.23
C ASP A 2 2.86 9.36 12.56
N ILE A 3 2.45 9.42 11.29
CA ILE A 3 2.22 8.20 10.52
C ILE A 3 3.53 7.81 9.81
N PRO A 4 4.01 6.57 9.98
CA PRO A 4 5.22 6.14 9.30
C PRO A 4 5.08 6.25 7.79
N GLN A 5 6.11 6.78 7.14
CA GLN A 5 6.13 6.94 5.69
C GLN A 5 7.38 6.30 5.10
N ILE A 6 7.29 5.90 3.83
CA ILE A 6 8.41 5.29 3.12
C ILE A 6 8.54 5.98 1.75
N GLN A 7 9.77 6.21 1.32
CA GLN A 7 10.05 6.79 0.01
C GLN A 7 9.94 5.71 -1.08
N ILE A 8 9.69 6.13 -2.32
CA ILE A 8 9.48 5.17 -3.41
C ILE A 8 10.70 4.26 -3.63
N HIS A 9 11.90 4.77 -3.45
CA HIS A 9 13.10 3.95 -3.67
C HIS A 9 13.23 2.86 -2.60
N ASP A 10 12.92 3.18 -1.36
CA ASP A 10 12.93 2.19 -0.28
C ASP A 10 11.78 1.19 -0.44
N ALA A 11 10.63 1.66 -0.91
CA ALA A 11 9.50 0.79 -1.21
C ALA A 11 9.87 -0.19 -2.34
N LYS A 12 10.59 0.28 -3.37
CA LYS A 12 11.03 -0.58 -4.46
C LYS A 12 11.94 -1.71 -3.96
N GLN A 13 12.83 -1.40 -3.02
CA GLN A 13 13.68 -2.42 -2.41
C GLN A 13 12.85 -3.48 -1.70
N LYS A 14 11.82 -3.06 -0.97
CA LYS A 14 10.92 -4.00 -0.28
C LYS A 14 10.15 -4.86 -1.28
N LEU A 15 9.71 -4.28 -2.39
CA LEU A 15 9.04 -5.03 -3.42
C LEU A 15 9.95 -6.10 -4.01
N ASP A 16 11.20 -5.75 -4.28
CA ASP A 16 12.16 -6.68 -4.86
C ASP A 16 12.52 -7.82 -3.91
N GLN A 17 12.49 -7.57 -2.62
CA GLN A 17 12.73 -8.59 -1.60
C GLN A 17 11.56 -9.57 -1.46
N LYS A 18 10.39 -9.21 -1.94
CA LYS A 18 9.18 -10.05 -1.95
C LYS A 18 8.70 -10.49 -0.56
N GLU A 19 9.04 -9.71 0.45
CA GLU A 19 8.64 -9.99 1.83
C GLU A 19 7.57 -9.06 2.35
N SER A 20 7.24 -8.00 1.59
CA SER A 20 6.25 -7.01 1.99
C SER A 20 4.99 -7.13 1.15
N LEU A 21 3.89 -6.77 1.76
CA LEU A 21 2.59 -6.71 1.09
C LEU A 21 2.33 -5.27 0.67
N PHE A 22 2.05 -5.05 -0.61
CA PHE A 22 1.68 -3.73 -1.12
C PHE A 22 0.17 -3.64 -1.24
N VAL A 23 -0.38 -2.55 -0.72
CA VAL A 23 -1.83 -2.35 -0.63
C VAL A 23 -2.20 -1.05 -1.33
N ASP A 24 -3.04 -1.17 -2.35
CA ASP A 24 -3.54 -0.03 -3.13
C ASP A 24 -4.94 0.33 -2.64
N ILE A 25 -5.13 1.58 -2.21
CA ILE A 25 -6.43 2.02 -1.71
C ILE A 25 -7.14 2.98 -2.66
N ARG A 26 -6.67 3.06 -3.91
CA ARG A 26 -7.34 3.92 -4.90
C ARG A 26 -8.64 3.26 -5.35
N ASP A 27 -9.38 3.95 -6.23
CA ASP A 27 -10.61 3.41 -6.78
C ASP A 27 -10.34 2.19 -7.68
N PRO A 28 -11.36 1.33 -7.90
CA PRO A 28 -11.17 0.11 -8.69
C PRO A 28 -10.69 0.36 -10.12
N GLY A 29 -11.16 1.43 -10.76
CA GLY A 29 -10.74 1.75 -12.12
C GLY A 29 -9.27 2.09 -12.20
N SER A 30 -8.77 2.89 -11.27
CA SER A 30 -7.35 3.25 -11.22
C SER A 30 -6.47 2.04 -10.97
N TYR A 31 -6.86 1.21 -10.01
CA TYR A 31 -6.14 -0.02 -9.72
C TYR A 31 -6.09 -0.94 -10.95
N GLY A 32 -7.22 -1.11 -11.63
CA GLY A 32 -7.29 -1.98 -12.79
C GLY A 32 -6.45 -1.50 -13.95
N GLN A 33 -6.35 -0.19 -14.14
CA GLN A 33 -5.56 0.39 -15.23
C GLN A 33 -4.06 0.22 -15.00
N ALA A 34 -3.61 0.45 -13.78
CA ALA A 34 -2.18 0.32 -13.46
C ALA A 34 -2.01 0.29 -11.94
N HIS A 35 -1.20 -0.64 -11.45
CA HIS A 35 -0.88 -0.73 -10.02
C HIS A 35 0.52 -1.30 -9.86
N ILE A 36 1.06 -1.18 -8.66
CA ILE A 36 2.37 -1.77 -8.34
C ILE A 36 2.26 -3.29 -8.48
N PRO A 37 3.24 -3.97 -9.12
CA PRO A 37 3.16 -5.40 -9.33
C PRO A 37 2.87 -6.17 -8.04
N GLY A 38 1.84 -7.03 -8.08
CA GLY A 38 1.46 -7.83 -6.94
C GLY A 38 0.65 -7.14 -5.87
N ALA A 39 0.35 -5.86 -6.02
CA ALA A 39 -0.39 -5.11 -5.00
C ALA A 39 -1.82 -5.64 -4.87
N ILE A 40 -2.31 -5.67 -3.63
CA ILE A 40 -3.68 -6.02 -3.34
C ILE A 40 -4.51 -4.74 -3.33
N HIS A 41 -5.67 -4.77 -3.97
CA HIS A 41 -6.62 -3.66 -3.89
C HIS A 41 -7.45 -3.80 -2.62
N LEU A 42 -7.35 -2.81 -1.72
CA LEU A 42 -8.08 -2.81 -0.46
C LEU A 42 -9.20 -1.78 -0.53
N HIS A 43 -10.42 -2.21 -0.22
CA HIS A 43 -11.60 -1.35 -0.25
C HIS A 43 -12.60 -1.83 0.80
N ASP A 44 -13.70 -1.11 0.94
CA ASP A 44 -14.70 -1.42 1.98
C ASP A 44 -15.27 -2.84 1.85
N GLY A 45 -15.32 -3.38 0.63
CA GLY A 45 -15.87 -4.70 0.38
C GLY A 45 -14.97 -5.85 0.84
N ASN A 46 -13.66 -5.62 1.01
CA ASN A 46 -12.74 -6.69 1.40
C ASN A 46 -11.90 -6.38 2.64
N VAL A 47 -12.13 -5.22 3.28
CA VAL A 47 -11.29 -4.82 4.42
C VAL A 47 -11.43 -5.79 5.61
N GLN A 48 -12.63 -6.31 5.86
CA GLN A 48 -12.81 -7.24 6.98
C GLN A 48 -12.07 -8.56 6.73
N GLU A 49 -12.11 -9.07 5.52
CA GLU A 49 -11.38 -10.27 5.14
C GLU A 49 -9.88 -10.03 5.28
N PHE A 50 -9.40 -8.87 4.86
CA PHE A 50 -8.00 -8.49 5.00
C PHE A 50 -7.59 -8.52 6.48
N LEU A 51 -8.38 -7.91 7.35
CA LEU A 51 -8.08 -7.86 8.78
C LEU A 51 -8.09 -9.24 9.42
N GLN A 52 -8.93 -10.15 8.93
CA GLN A 52 -9.00 -11.51 9.47
C GLN A 52 -7.88 -12.41 9.00
N ASN A 53 -7.39 -12.22 7.78
CA ASN A 53 -6.50 -13.19 7.13
C ASN A 53 -5.04 -12.78 7.08
N ILE A 54 -4.71 -11.48 7.19
CA ILE A 54 -3.32 -11.04 7.10
C ILE A 54 -2.68 -10.99 8.48
N ASP A 55 -1.51 -11.58 8.59
CA ASP A 55 -0.73 -11.60 9.83
C ASP A 55 -0.37 -10.18 10.25
N ARG A 56 -0.59 -9.85 11.52
CA ARG A 56 -0.30 -8.53 12.08
C ARG A 56 1.19 -8.18 12.07
N GLU A 57 2.05 -9.16 11.95
CA GLU A 57 3.51 -8.96 11.84
C GLU A 57 3.96 -8.69 10.40
N LYS A 58 3.09 -8.88 9.43
CA LYS A 58 3.44 -8.68 8.01
C LYS A 58 3.81 -7.22 7.76
N THR A 59 4.90 -7.01 7.04
CA THR A 59 5.28 -5.67 6.59
C THR A 59 4.34 -5.25 5.46
N VAL A 60 3.70 -4.09 5.62
CA VAL A 60 2.70 -3.60 4.66
C VAL A 60 3.08 -2.19 4.21
N VAL A 61 3.07 -1.98 2.90
CA VAL A 61 3.25 -0.66 2.31
C VAL A 61 1.91 -0.26 1.68
N VAL A 62 1.34 0.84 2.16
CA VAL A 62 0.04 1.33 1.69
C VAL A 62 0.27 2.51 0.75
N TYR A 63 -0.40 2.53 -0.38
CA TYR A 63 -0.27 3.68 -1.26
C TYR A 63 -1.63 4.09 -1.85
N CYS A 64 -1.71 5.37 -2.17
CA CYS A 64 -2.82 5.98 -2.88
C CYS A 64 -2.24 6.72 -4.09
N TYR A 65 -2.93 7.73 -4.60
CA TYR A 65 -2.45 8.45 -5.79
C TYR A 65 -1.26 9.36 -5.48
N HIS A 66 -1.38 10.20 -4.43
CA HIS A 66 -0.39 11.22 -4.10
C HIS A 66 0.23 11.10 -2.72
N GLY A 67 -0.18 10.11 -1.93
CA GLY A 67 0.37 9.90 -0.59
C GLY A 67 -0.44 10.51 0.55
N ASN A 68 -1.60 11.10 0.26
CA ASN A 68 -2.42 11.74 1.30
C ASN A 68 -3.44 10.77 1.92
N SER A 69 -4.26 10.14 1.09
CA SER A 69 -5.28 9.20 1.58
C SER A 69 -4.67 7.98 2.25
N SER A 70 -3.48 7.57 1.79
CA SER A 70 -2.79 6.42 2.37
C SER A 70 -2.33 6.66 3.81
N LEU A 71 -2.21 7.92 4.24
CA LEU A 71 -1.89 8.22 5.64
C LEU A 71 -3.01 7.72 6.56
N GLY A 72 -4.26 8.01 6.21
CA GLY A 72 -5.40 7.55 7.00
C GLY A 72 -5.53 6.03 7.00
N ALA A 73 -5.32 5.39 5.85
CA ALA A 73 -5.39 3.95 5.76
C ALA A 73 -4.28 3.28 6.58
N THR A 74 -3.08 3.86 6.56
CA THR A 74 -1.97 3.38 7.38
C THR A 74 -2.32 3.47 8.86
N ALA A 75 -2.87 4.61 9.30
CA ALA A 75 -3.32 4.78 10.68
C ALA A 75 -4.37 3.74 11.07
N PHE A 76 -5.31 3.48 10.17
CA PHE A 76 -6.36 2.49 10.40
C PHE A 76 -5.76 1.10 10.65
N LEU A 77 -4.80 0.68 9.83
CA LEU A 77 -4.18 -0.63 10.01
C LEU A 77 -3.37 -0.68 11.30
N LEU A 78 -2.65 0.38 11.63
CA LEU A 78 -1.91 0.45 12.90
C LEU A 78 -2.86 0.34 14.09
N GLU A 79 -4.01 1.01 14.04
CA GLU A 79 -5.01 0.94 15.10
C GLU A 79 -5.62 -0.45 15.22
N ASN A 80 -5.58 -1.23 14.15
CA ASN A 80 -6.09 -2.60 14.15
C ASN A 80 -4.99 -3.63 14.46
N GLY A 81 -3.86 -3.18 14.98
CA GLY A 81 -2.83 -4.06 15.51
C GLY A 81 -1.71 -4.44 14.55
N PHE A 82 -1.73 -3.94 13.33
CA PHE A 82 -0.61 -4.15 12.42
C PHE A 82 0.60 -3.36 12.93
N LYS A 83 1.78 -3.96 12.91
CA LYS A 83 2.97 -3.39 13.55
C LYS A 83 3.94 -2.74 12.58
N ASN A 84 3.93 -3.16 11.32
CA ASN A 84 4.94 -2.74 10.34
C ASN A 84 4.26 -2.19 9.10
N VAL A 85 3.61 -1.04 9.23
CA VAL A 85 2.85 -0.41 8.13
C VAL A 85 3.42 0.96 7.85
N THR A 86 3.64 1.26 6.58
CA THR A 86 4.07 2.58 6.15
C THR A 86 3.22 3.07 4.99
N SER A 87 3.09 4.40 4.88
CA SER A 87 2.43 5.06 3.76
C SER A 87 3.50 5.49 2.76
N MET A 88 3.33 5.15 1.48
CA MET A 88 4.31 5.49 0.46
C MET A 88 4.16 6.96 0.04
N SER A 89 5.17 7.75 0.35
CA SER A 89 5.22 9.17 0.00
C SER A 89 5.20 9.35 -1.50
N GLY A 90 4.45 10.35 -1.98
CA GLY A 90 4.31 10.61 -3.41
C GLY A 90 3.34 9.68 -4.12
N GLY A 91 2.99 8.57 -3.51
CA GLY A 91 2.00 7.64 -4.02
C GLY A 91 2.32 7.04 -5.38
N PHE A 92 1.30 6.50 -6.03
CA PHE A 92 1.47 5.87 -7.33
C PHE A 92 1.89 6.87 -8.41
N GLU A 93 1.52 8.14 -8.27
CA GLU A 93 1.92 9.15 -9.25
C GLU A 93 3.44 9.29 -9.31
N ALA A 94 4.13 9.22 -8.17
CA ALA A 94 5.59 9.24 -8.15
C ALA A 94 6.18 7.91 -8.63
N TRP A 95 5.58 6.80 -8.19
CA TRP A 95 6.07 5.47 -8.53
C TRP A 95 6.06 5.21 -10.03
N ARG A 96 4.95 5.50 -10.70
CA ARG A 96 4.77 5.17 -12.12
C ARG A 96 5.73 5.88 -13.07
N GLN A 97 6.33 6.95 -12.62
CA GLN A 97 7.30 7.70 -13.43
C GLN A 97 8.68 7.07 -13.42
N VAL A 98 8.97 6.21 -12.47
CA VAL A 98 10.29 5.66 -12.23
C VAL A 98 10.33 4.14 -12.35
N TYR A 99 9.29 3.46 -11.90
CA TYR A 99 9.29 2.01 -11.77
C TYR A 99 8.16 1.36 -12.56
N GLU A 100 8.28 0.04 -12.74
CA GLU A 100 7.29 -0.74 -13.47
C GLU A 100 5.97 -0.86 -12.70
N HIS A 101 4.90 -1.02 -13.45
CA HIS A 101 3.57 -1.31 -12.93
C HIS A 101 2.89 -2.30 -13.86
N GLU A 102 1.79 -2.88 -13.38
CA GLU A 102 1.02 -3.85 -14.18
C GLU A 102 -0.44 -3.44 -14.19
N SER A 103 -1.22 -4.05 -15.10
CA SER A 103 -2.66 -3.83 -15.19
C SER A 103 -3.38 -5.15 -15.08
N GLU A 104 -4.67 -5.06 -14.80
CA GLU A 104 -5.53 -6.23 -14.84
C GLU A 104 -6.00 -6.55 -16.25
#